data_7a53faaf48b3d74956b20f2899ffbfe0
#
_entry.id   7a53faaf48b3d74956b20f2899ffbfe0
#
_cell.length_a   1.000
_cell.length_b   1.000
_cell.length_c   1.000
_cell.angle_alpha   90.00
_cell.angle_beta   90.00
_cell.angle_gamma   90.00
#
_symmetry.space_group_name_H-M   'P 1'
#
loop_
_entity.id
_entity.type
_entity.pdbx_description
1 polymer ?
#
loop_
_entity_poly.entity_id
_entity_poly.type
_entity_poly.pdbx_seq_one_letter_code
_entity_poly.pdbx_strand_id
1 'polypeptide(L)'
;GKSNLKSLFFSDSLETYDDFKVKKNLYSAFYINELIYSLLPPNERELIIFNQYHSSIKKLKKNDNTEEILREFEYLFLKEIGYQIDFENEYSSGDAIESNSFYEFAPQSGFKRAEKGFLGKDLQEIARKEYNPINLKTFKAINRKSFEYYFEELNIKSRGFFKWF
;
A
#
# COMPACT_ATOMS: atom_id res chain seq x y z
N GLY A 1 -11.21 -15.55 34.66
CA GLY A 1 -11.03 -14.93 33.35
C GLY A 1 -9.55 -14.97 32.98
N LYS A 2 -9.21 -15.58 31.84
CA LYS A 2 -7.84 -15.51 31.33
C LYS A 2 -7.61 -14.06 30.86
N SER A 3 -6.64 -13.37 31.47
CA SER A 3 -6.21 -12.04 31.06
C SER A 3 -5.65 -12.11 29.64
N ASN A 4 -6.13 -11.26 28.72
CA ASN A 4 -5.55 -11.07 27.38
C ASN A 4 -4.22 -10.28 27.42
N LEU A 5 -3.74 -9.92 28.59
CA LEU A 5 -2.48 -9.21 28.77
C LEU A 5 -1.32 -10.19 28.63
N LYS A 6 -0.40 -9.88 27.74
CA LYS A 6 0.87 -10.60 27.60
C LYS A 6 1.92 -9.94 28.48
N SER A 7 2.72 -10.75 29.18
CA SER A 7 3.87 -10.26 29.96
C SER A 7 5.06 -10.07 29.01
N LEU A 8 5.65 -8.87 29.02
CA LEU A 8 6.88 -8.58 28.32
C LEU A 8 8.04 -8.72 29.30
N PHE A 9 8.90 -9.70 29.11
CA PHE A 9 10.05 -9.97 29.99
C PHE A 9 11.31 -9.24 29.55
N PHE A 10 11.45 -8.95 28.27
CA PHE A 10 12.60 -8.27 27.69
C PHE A 10 12.19 -7.52 26.42
N SER A 11 12.72 -6.33 26.24
CA SER A 11 12.60 -5.57 24.98
C SER A 11 13.88 -4.78 24.74
N ASP A 12 14.40 -4.89 23.51
CA ASP A 12 15.42 -3.98 22.98
C ASP A 12 14.77 -2.96 22.06
N SER A 13 15.11 -1.69 22.25
CA SER A 13 14.74 -0.64 21.31
C SER A 13 15.70 -0.66 20.14
N LEU A 14 15.27 -1.17 19.00
CA LEU A 14 16.09 -1.22 17.80
C LEU A 14 16.33 0.17 17.18
N GLU A 15 15.40 1.10 17.34
CA GLU A 15 15.50 2.49 16.87
C GLU A 15 14.58 3.41 17.68
N THR A 16 14.96 4.67 17.87
CA THR A 16 14.10 5.70 18.43
C THR A 16 13.24 6.35 17.34
N TYR A 17 11.97 6.60 17.63
CA TYR A 17 11.02 7.20 16.67
C TYR A 17 11.13 8.75 16.60
N ASP A 18 12.09 9.35 17.29
CA ASP A 18 12.19 10.81 17.42
C ASP A 18 12.67 11.54 16.15
N ASP A 19 12.94 10.82 15.05
CA ASP A 19 13.68 11.36 13.91
C ASP A 19 12.86 11.69 12.67
N PHE A 20 11.52 11.78 12.74
CA PHE A 20 10.75 12.26 11.59
C PHE A 20 10.93 13.77 11.39
N LYS A 21 11.85 14.15 10.50
CA LYS A 21 12.15 15.55 10.18
C LYS A 21 11.00 16.28 9.48
N VAL A 22 10.11 15.54 8.83
CA VAL A 22 9.00 16.08 8.04
C VAL A 22 7.67 15.53 8.56
N LYS A 23 6.75 16.42 8.92
CA LYS A 23 5.41 16.04 9.43
C LYS A 23 4.65 15.09 8.49
N LYS A 24 4.76 15.29 7.17
CA LYS A 24 4.14 14.40 6.17
C LYS A 24 4.58 12.95 6.36
N ASN A 25 5.85 12.72 6.63
CA ASN A 25 6.41 11.38 6.81
C ASN A 25 5.93 10.72 8.12
N LEU A 26 5.79 11.50 9.19
CA LEU A 26 5.19 11.03 10.44
C LEU A 26 3.72 10.61 10.23
N TYR A 27 2.93 11.41 9.52
CA TYR A 27 1.53 11.06 9.22
C TYR A 27 1.43 9.84 8.30
N SER A 28 2.40 9.68 7.40
CA SER A 28 2.50 8.47 6.56
C SER A 28 2.79 7.23 7.38
N ALA A 29 3.63 7.34 8.41
CA ALA A 29 3.86 6.25 9.36
C ALA A 29 2.60 5.91 10.17
N PHE A 30 1.83 6.92 10.63
CA PHE A 30 0.53 6.67 11.27
C PHE A 30 -0.46 5.98 10.34
N TYR A 31 -0.49 6.36 9.06
CA TYR A 31 -1.33 5.70 8.08
C TYR A 31 -0.98 4.22 7.91
N ILE A 32 0.30 3.90 7.78
CA ILE A 32 0.78 2.50 7.70
C ILE A 32 0.38 1.72 8.96
N ASN A 33 0.59 2.30 10.15
CA ASN A 33 0.21 1.68 11.41
C ASN A 33 -1.31 1.40 11.49
N GLU A 34 -2.12 2.35 11.02
CA GLU A 34 -3.57 2.22 11.05
C GLU A 34 -4.06 1.14 10.09
N LEU A 35 -3.45 1.00 8.90
CA LEU A 35 -3.74 -0.11 7.98
C LEU A 35 -3.46 -1.47 8.63
N ILE A 36 -2.28 -1.63 9.23
CA ILE A 36 -1.90 -2.87 9.91
C ILE A 36 -2.88 -3.18 11.06
N TYR A 37 -3.13 -2.19 11.92
CA TYR A 37 -4.00 -2.37 13.09
C TYR A 37 -5.44 -2.73 12.70
N SER A 38 -5.94 -2.14 11.61
CA SER A 38 -7.33 -2.31 11.19
C SER A 38 -7.59 -3.60 10.41
N LEU A 39 -6.59 -4.13 9.73
CA LEU A 39 -6.78 -5.20 8.75
C LEU A 39 -6.08 -6.51 9.10
N LEU A 40 -5.09 -6.51 9.99
CA LEU A 40 -4.45 -7.74 10.41
C LEU A 40 -5.10 -8.30 11.69
N PRO A 41 -5.43 -9.59 11.70
CA PRO A 41 -5.89 -10.26 12.91
C PRO A 41 -4.81 -10.21 14.01
N PRO A 42 -5.20 -9.97 15.26
CA PRO A 42 -4.25 -9.97 16.36
C PRO A 42 -3.63 -11.36 16.55
N ASN A 43 -2.33 -11.40 16.83
CA ASN A 43 -1.52 -12.60 17.10
C ASN A 43 -1.14 -13.45 15.87
N GLU A 44 -1.41 -13.03 14.67
CA GLU A 44 -0.85 -13.67 13.48
C GLU A 44 0.61 -13.24 13.25
N ARG A 45 1.39 -14.18 12.72
CA ARG A 45 2.83 -13.94 12.44
C ARG A 45 2.99 -13.61 10.97
N GLU A 46 2.91 -12.33 10.64
CA GLU A 46 3.04 -11.82 9.27
C GLU A 46 4.44 -11.25 9.05
N LEU A 47 5.42 -12.14 8.88
CA LEU A 47 6.83 -11.75 8.80
C LEU A 47 7.11 -10.83 7.58
N ILE A 48 6.45 -11.07 6.44
CA ILE A 48 6.64 -10.27 5.23
C ILE A 48 6.12 -8.86 5.46
N ILE A 49 4.91 -8.71 6.02
CA ILE A 49 4.32 -7.41 6.34
C ILE A 49 5.18 -6.69 7.38
N PHE A 50 5.67 -7.38 8.41
CA PHE A 50 6.55 -6.80 9.42
C PHE A 50 7.85 -6.24 8.82
N ASN A 51 8.51 -7.00 7.95
CA ASN A 51 9.74 -6.57 7.29
C ASN A 51 9.48 -5.35 6.37
N GLN A 52 8.37 -5.36 5.64
CA GLN A 52 7.97 -4.24 4.80
C GLN A 52 7.65 -3.00 5.63
N TYR A 53 6.94 -3.16 6.75
CA TYR A 53 6.69 -2.10 7.71
C TYR A 53 7.99 -1.46 8.19
N HIS A 54 8.92 -2.28 8.70
CA HIS A 54 10.21 -1.80 9.19
C HIS A 54 10.99 -1.04 8.11
N SER A 55 11.06 -1.59 6.90
CA SER A 55 11.70 -0.95 5.75
C SER A 55 11.05 0.38 5.40
N SER A 56 9.71 0.44 5.35
CA SER A 56 8.95 1.64 5.02
C SER A 56 9.16 2.74 6.05
N ILE A 57 9.11 2.42 7.35
CA ILE A 57 9.39 3.38 8.42
C ILE A 57 10.81 3.94 8.31
N LYS A 58 11.79 3.09 8.04
CA LYS A 58 13.20 3.51 7.87
C LYS A 58 13.38 4.45 6.67
N LYS A 59 12.75 4.16 5.53
CA LYS A 59 12.76 5.03 4.34
C LYS A 59 12.07 6.37 4.61
N LEU A 60 10.92 6.39 5.30
CA LEU A 60 10.21 7.61 5.68
C LEU A 60 11.04 8.51 6.60
N LYS A 61 11.80 7.95 7.54
CA LYS A 61 12.73 8.71 8.40
C LYS A 61 13.84 9.38 7.58
N LYS A 62 14.35 8.70 6.54
CA LYS A 62 15.38 9.24 5.64
C LYS A 62 14.87 10.32 4.71
N ASN A 63 13.55 10.56 4.69
CA ASN A 63 12.88 11.52 3.79
C ASN A 63 12.96 11.11 2.31
N ASP A 64 12.93 9.82 2.04
CA ASP A 64 12.79 9.28 0.69
C ASP A 64 11.39 9.60 0.12
N ASN A 65 11.14 9.27 -1.15
CA ASN A 65 9.88 9.57 -1.82
C ASN A 65 8.67 8.96 -1.08
N THR A 66 7.95 9.77 -0.33
CA THR A 66 6.83 9.36 0.52
C THR A 66 5.71 8.65 -0.27
N GLU A 67 5.36 9.15 -1.48
CA GLU A 67 4.29 8.57 -2.29
C GLU A 67 4.68 7.16 -2.77
N GLU A 68 5.91 6.98 -3.21
CA GLU A 68 6.44 5.68 -3.61
C GLU A 68 6.39 4.67 -2.46
N ILE A 69 6.90 5.06 -1.29
CA ILE A 69 6.91 4.20 -0.09
C ILE A 69 5.49 3.75 0.27
N LEU A 70 4.53 4.69 0.26
CA LEU A 70 3.15 4.37 0.60
C LEU A 70 2.51 3.44 -0.43
N ARG A 71 2.71 3.68 -1.73
CA ARG A 71 2.13 2.85 -2.80
C ARG A 71 2.70 1.44 -2.79
N GLU A 72 4.02 1.30 -2.61
CA GLU A 72 4.64 -0.02 -2.46
C GLU A 72 4.14 -0.77 -1.21
N PHE A 73 4.03 -0.07 -0.09
CA PHE A 73 3.50 -0.68 1.12
C PHE A 73 2.06 -1.16 0.95
N GLU A 74 1.18 -0.31 0.42
CA GLU A 74 -0.22 -0.65 0.16
C GLU A 74 -0.37 -1.86 -0.77
N TYR A 75 0.38 -1.88 -1.88
CA TYR A 75 0.37 -2.98 -2.84
C TYR A 75 0.82 -4.30 -2.23
N LEU A 76 1.96 -4.29 -1.52
CA LEU A 76 2.46 -5.50 -0.87
C LEU A 76 1.50 -5.97 0.23
N PHE A 77 0.93 -5.04 1.00
CA PHE A 77 -0.03 -5.35 2.03
C PHE A 77 -1.26 -6.05 1.45
N LEU A 78 -1.87 -5.51 0.38
CA LEU A 78 -2.98 -6.14 -0.33
C LEU A 78 -2.61 -7.53 -0.84
N LYS A 79 -1.43 -7.70 -1.42
CA LYS A 79 -0.93 -8.98 -1.89
C LYS A 79 -0.85 -10.02 -0.77
N GLU A 80 -0.24 -9.68 0.36
CA GLU A 80 -0.02 -10.61 1.47
C GLU A 80 -1.33 -11.03 2.15
N ILE A 81 -2.35 -10.16 2.16
CA ILE A 81 -3.69 -10.50 2.67
C ILE A 81 -4.61 -11.14 1.61
N GLY A 82 -4.07 -11.51 0.45
CA GLY A 82 -4.77 -12.29 -0.58
C GLY A 82 -5.45 -11.50 -1.70
N TYR A 83 -5.21 -10.19 -1.79
CA TYR A 83 -5.80 -9.30 -2.81
C TYR A 83 -4.76 -8.76 -3.79
N GLN A 84 -3.98 -9.68 -4.37
CA GLN A 84 -2.92 -9.33 -5.33
C GLN A 84 -3.50 -8.68 -6.58
N ILE A 85 -2.88 -7.59 -7.03
CA ILE A 85 -3.18 -6.90 -8.29
C ILE A 85 -2.15 -7.34 -9.32
N ASP A 86 -2.60 -7.88 -10.45
CA ASP A 86 -1.73 -8.21 -11.60
C ASP A 86 -1.62 -6.98 -12.52
N PHE A 87 -0.45 -6.37 -12.56
CA PHE A 87 -0.15 -5.22 -13.42
C PHE A 87 0.42 -5.62 -14.79
N GLU A 88 0.56 -6.92 -15.07
CA GLU A 88 1.21 -7.41 -16.29
C GLU A 88 0.22 -7.92 -17.32
N ASN A 89 -0.94 -8.47 -16.88
CA ASN A 89 -1.86 -9.16 -17.77
C ASN A 89 -3.29 -8.64 -17.67
N GLU A 90 -4.03 -8.77 -18.78
CA GLU A 90 -5.47 -8.57 -18.82
C GLU A 90 -6.19 -9.74 -18.17
N TYR A 91 -7.18 -9.45 -17.34
CA TYR A 91 -7.98 -10.48 -16.66
C TYR A 91 -8.77 -11.36 -17.64
N SER A 92 -9.35 -10.76 -18.69
CA SER A 92 -10.31 -11.47 -19.56
C SER A 92 -9.64 -12.39 -20.59
N SER A 93 -8.48 -12.00 -21.11
CA SER A 93 -7.77 -12.74 -22.17
C SER A 93 -6.52 -13.43 -21.67
N GLY A 94 -5.92 -12.93 -20.59
CA GLY A 94 -4.59 -13.34 -20.14
C GLY A 94 -3.46 -12.72 -20.97
N ASP A 95 -3.78 -11.85 -21.92
CA ASP A 95 -2.80 -11.19 -22.75
C ASP A 95 -2.01 -10.15 -21.95
N ALA A 96 -0.77 -9.91 -22.34
CA ALA A 96 0.04 -8.88 -21.72
C ALA A 96 -0.55 -7.48 -21.96
N ILE A 97 -0.48 -6.63 -20.93
CA ILE A 97 -0.90 -5.22 -21.02
C ILE A 97 -0.03 -4.49 -22.06
N GLU A 98 -0.67 -3.81 -23.02
CA GLU A 98 -0.02 -3.03 -24.07
C GLU A 98 0.13 -1.56 -23.67
N SER A 99 1.31 -0.97 -23.91
CA SER A 99 1.65 0.39 -23.48
C SER A 99 0.71 1.48 -23.97
N ASN A 100 0.18 1.35 -25.21
CA ASN A 100 -0.62 2.37 -25.87
C ASN A 100 -2.12 2.17 -25.71
N SER A 101 -2.54 1.15 -24.97
CA SER A 101 -3.95 0.82 -24.72
C SER A 101 -4.41 1.36 -23.38
N PHE A 102 -5.73 1.58 -23.24
CA PHE A 102 -6.35 1.97 -21.98
C PHE A 102 -7.02 0.77 -21.32
N TYR A 103 -7.07 0.81 -19.98
CA TYR A 103 -7.62 -0.27 -19.18
C TYR A 103 -8.52 0.25 -18.08
N GLU A 104 -9.67 -0.38 -17.92
CA GLU A 104 -10.47 -0.29 -16.71
C GLU A 104 -9.97 -1.28 -15.68
N PHE A 105 -10.05 -0.92 -14.40
CA PHE A 105 -9.67 -1.77 -13.28
C PHE A 105 -10.87 -2.10 -12.41
N ALA A 106 -11.09 -3.37 -12.15
CA ALA A 106 -12.03 -3.86 -11.15
C ALA A 106 -11.27 -4.72 -10.11
N PRO A 107 -11.37 -4.41 -8.80
CA PRO A 107 -10.58 -5.09 -7.77
C PRO A 107 -10.70 -6.62 -7.79
N GLN A 108 -11.91 -7.16 -8.01
CA GLN A 108 -12.17 -8.59 -8.03
C GLN A 108 -11.69 -9.30 -9.30
N SER A 109 -11.42 -8.57 -10.39
CA SER A 109 -11.11 -9.14 -11.69
C SER A 109 -9.75 -8.72 -12.23
N GLY A 110 -9.28 -7.50 -11.91
CA GLY A 110 -8.07 -6.94 -12.49
C GLY A 110 -8.34 -5.98 -13.65
N PHE A 111 -7.44 -5.95 -14.62
CA PHE A 111 -7.49 -5.02 -15.76
C PHE A 111 -8.19 -5.64 -16.96
N LYS A 112 -9.03 -4.82 -17.64
CA LYS A 112 -9.69 -5.14 -18.89
C LYS A 112 -9.50 -3.98 -19.87
N ARG A 113 -9.15 -4.29 -21.13
CA ARG A 113 -9.01 -3.29 -22.19
C ARG A 113 -10.30 -2.47 -22.35
N ALA A 114 -10.16 -1.16 -22.51
CA ALA A 114 -11.26 -0.20 -22.59
C ALA A 114 -10.89 0.98 -23.50
N GLU A 115 -11.89 1.80 -23.86
CA GLU A 115 -11.64 3.03 -24.64
C GLU A 115 -10.99 4.16 -23.81
N LYS A 116 -11.14 4.11 -22.49
CA LYS A 116 -10.61 5.08 -21.54
C LYS A 116 -10.30 4.40 -20.21
N GLY A 117 -9.46 5.02 -19.41
CA GLY A 117 -9.08 4.50 -18.09
C GLY A 117 -7.61 4.70 -17.80
N PHE A 118 -6.97 3.71 -17.22
CA PHE A 118 -5.54 3.73 -16.92
C PHE A 118 -4.74 3.40 -18.18
N LEU A 119 -3.68 4.17 -18.45
CA LEU A 119 -2.80 3.92 -19.60
C LEU A 119 -1.92 2.71 -19.32
N GLY A 120 -1.84 1.78 -20.27
CA GLY A 120 -1.06 0.55 -20.13
C GLY A 120 0.43 0.80 -19.88
N LYS A 121 1.00 1.89 -20.43
CA LYS A 121 2.36 2.32 -20.12
C LYS A 121 2.58 2.52 -18.61
N ASP A 122 1.65 3.22 -17.94
CA ASP A 122 1.74 3.45 -16.49
C ASP A 122 1.70 2.13 -15.71
N LEU A 123 0.84 1.20 -16.14
CA LEU A 123 0.69 -0.12 -15.50
C LEU A 123 1.98 -0.93 -15.63
N GLN A 124 2.57 -0.96 -16.82
CA GLN A 124 3.85 -1.64 -17.07
C GLN A 124 5.00 -1.03 -16.27
N GLU A 125 5.07 0.30 -16.18
CA GLU A 125 6.09 0.99 -15.37
C GLU A 125 5.92 0.67 -13.87
N ILE A 126 4.67 0.61 -13.37
CA ILE A 126 4.37 0.18 -12.00
C ILE A 126 4.83 -1.27 -11.77
N ALA A 127 4.54 -2.19 -12.69
CA ALA A 127 4.97 -3.58 -12.61
C ALA A 127 6.50 -3.70 -12.49
N ARG A 128 7.24 -2.88 -13.24
CA ARG A 128 8.71 -2.83 -13.22
C ARG A 128 9.31 -1.99 -12.10
N LYS A 129 8.47 -1.36 -11.27
CA LYS A 129 8.89 -0.41 -10.21
C LYS A 129 9.65 0.81 -10.74
N GLU A 130 9.32 1.26 -11.93
CA GLU A 130 9.86 2.46 -12.58
C GLU A 130 8.95 3.65 -12.30
N TYR A 131 9.04 4.23 -11.09
CA TYR A 131 8.08 5.22 -10.62
C TYR A 131 8.39 6.63 -11.10
N ASN A 132 7.31 7.37 -11.42
CA ASN A 132 7.31 8.78 -11.75
C ASN A 132 6.03 9.44 -11.19
N PRO A 133 5.93 10.79 -11.15
CA PRO A 133 4.77 11.47 -10.57
C PRO A 133 3.42 11.14 -11.22
N ILE A 134 3.40 10.69 -12.48
CA ILE A 134 2.17 10.35 -13.21
C ILE A 134 1.71 8.96 -12.80
N ASN A 135 2.58 7.94 -12.97
CA ASN A 135 2.22 6.57 -12.65
C ASN A 135 2.00 6.33 -11.15
N LEU A 136 2.63 7.11 -10.26
CA LEU A 136 2.32 7.07 -8.82
C LEU A 136 0.88 7.53 -8.51
N LYS A 137 0.30 8.46 -9.29
CA LYS A 137 -1.12 8.83 -9.17
C LYS A 137 -2.02 7.68 -9.63
N THR A 138 -1.67 7.03 -10.74
CA THR A 138 -2.33 5.83 -11.25
C THR A 138 -2.28 4.71 -10.19
N PHE A 139 -1.12 4.43 -9.63
CA PHE A 139 -0.92 3.41 -8.60
C PHE A 139 -1.76 3.69 -7.34
N LYS A 140 -1.76 4.97 -6.89
CA LYS A 140 -2.61 5.41 -5.78
C LYS A 140 -4.10 5.19 -6.03
N ALA A 141 -4.57 5.50 -7.24
CA ALA A 141 -5.98 5.34 -7.60
C ALA A 141 -6.39 3.86 -7.59
N ILE A 142 -5.54 2.98 -8.11
CA ILE A 142 -5.78 1.53 -8.16
C ILE A 142 -5.78 0.93 -6.75
N ASN A 143 -4.74 1.21 -5.93
CA ASN A 143 -4.69 0.74 -4.54
C ASN A 143 -5.89 1.22 -3.74
N ARG A 144 -6.23 2.52 -3.86
CA ARG A 144 -7.39 3.09 -3.18
C ARG A 144 -8.70 2.40 -3.57
N LYS A 145 -8.90 2.13 -4.87
CA LYS A 145 -10.10 1.43 -5.37
C LYS A 145 -10.18 0.01 -4.79
N SER A 146 -9.05 -0.67 -4.64
CA SER A 146 -8.98 -1.99 -4.02
C SER A 146 -9.33 -1.94 -2.52
N PHE A 147 -8.75 -1.02 -1.76
CA PHE A 147 -9.10 -0.85 -0.36
C PHE A 147 -10.57 -0.47 -0.15
N GLU A 148 -11.13 0.41 -0.96
CA GLU A 148 -12.54 0.82 -0.89
C GLU A 148 -13.48 -0.35 -1.22
N TYR A 149 -13.10 -1.24 -2.13
CA TYR A 149 -13.91 -2.39 -2.51
C TYR A 149 -13.86 -3.52 -1.48
N TYR A 150 -12.67 -3.91 -1.03
CA TYR A 150 -12.53 -5.06 -0.11
C TYR A 150 -12.80 -4.72 1.35
N PHE A 151 -12.71 -3.45 1.72
CA PHE A 151 -12.83 -2.97 3.09
C PHE A 151 -13.74 -1.75 3.18
N GLU A 152 -15.01 -1.91 2.78
CA GLU A 152 -16.01 -0.83 2.72
C GLU A 152 -16.16 -0.06 4.05
N GLU A 153 -16.05 -0.75 5.18
CA GLU A 153 -16.14 -0.15 6.52
C GLU A 153 -14.81 0.45 7.02
N LEU A 154 -13.75 0.38 6.22
CA LEU A 154 -12.42 0.84 6.62
C LEU A 154 -12.37 2.37 6.75
N ASN A 155 -12.50 2.86 7.96
CA ASN A 155 -12.40 4.28 8.27
C ASN A 155 -10.97 4.65 8.72
N ILE A 156 -10.12 5.00 7.77
CA ILE A 156 -8.73 5.42 8.03
C ILE A 156 -8.71 6.89 8.46
N LYS A 157 -8.60 7.13 9.75
CA LYS A 157 -8.60 8.48 10.36
C LYS A 157 -7.38 9.29 9.97
N SER A 158 -6.21 8.64 9.85
CA SER A 158 -4.95 9.29 9.46
C SER A 158 -5.00 9.91 8.06
N ARG A 159 -5.90 9.46 7.16
CA ARG A 159 -6.15 10.15 5.88
C ARG A 159 -6.59 11.60 6.06
N GLY A 160 -7.24 11.93 7.17
CA GLY A 160 -7.62 13.30 7.52
C GLY A 160 -6.44 14.24 7.67
N PHE A 161 -5.28 13.75 8.11
CA PHE A 161 -4.08 14.56 8.30
C PHE A 161 -3.47 15.07 6.98
N PHE A 162 -3.67 14.35 5.88
CA PHE A 162 -3.17 14.75 4.56
C PHE A 162 -3.97 15.89 3.90
N LYS A 163 -5.10 16.30 4.47
CA LYS A 163 -5.87 17.47 3.99
C LYS A 163 -5.22 18.80 4.36
N TRP A 164 -4.21 18.79 5.20
CA TRP A 164 -3.50 19.97 5.70
C TRP A 164 -2.16 20.24 4.98
N PHE A 165 -1.87 19.51 3.88
CA PHE A 165 -0.64 19.64 3.09
C PHE A 165 -0.91 19.73 1.60
#